data_8460f0ff09b5186e7cfdf56ffa628b66
#
_entry.id   8460f0ff09b5186e7cfdf56ffa628b66
#
_cell.length_a   1.000
_cell.length_b   1.000
_cell.length_c   1.000
_cell.angle_alpha   90.00
_cell.angle_beta   90.00
_cell.angle_gamma   90.00
#
_symmetry.space_group_name_H-M   'P 1'
#
loop_
_entity.id
_entity.type
_entity.pdbx_description
1 polymer ?
#
loop_
_entity_poly.entity_id
_entity_poly.type
_entity_poly.pdbx_seq_one_letter_code
_entity_poly.pdbx_strand_id
1 'polypeptide(L)'
;MKRTLLCLLSASLLMASCLPSLVTAPTVVPLNVTQVVPATQTSTQPNAPTPTPVPNVLVPNFQHIVIVIFENKEFGSVIGSPKMPYFNILASSYTLLTEHYATTHPSLPNYISLIGGDTFDIKSDCEDCYVNATSLPDLIEQSGRTWKTYQENMPEACHLGSTLRYVQKHNPFIYFDPIRLNAERCAQSIVPLTQLNVDIASKSLPNFIFITPDICHSAHDCGLDQADAWLKIMMNTLVVAFGATNEPYLIILTWDEGQGDHSCCGLPKSAGGRVATVLISPQVKTGFQDDTPYSHYSILKTIAEAWGLPYLGHAADAETTLIIAPWK
;
A
#
# COMPACT_ATOMS: atom_id res chain seq x y z
N MET A 1 49.87 5.72 41.89
CA MET A 1 50.67 4.48 41.87
C MET A 1 50.09 3.58 40.78
N LYS A 2 50.77 3.47 39.63
CA LYS A 2 51.25 2.27 38.93
C LYS A 2 50.21 1.15 38.79
N ARG A 3 49.81 0.61 37.60
CA ARG A 3 50.66 0.12 36.49
C ARG A 3 49.86 -0.03 35.19
N THR A 4 50.47 0.39 34.13
CA THR A 4 50.27 0.08 32.72
C THR A 4 50.49 -1.40 32.45
N LEU A 5 49.67 -2.00 31.56
CA LEU A 5 50.07 -3.24 30.88
C LEU A 5 49.68 -3.14 29.40
N LEU A 6 50.74 -3.04 28.60
CA LEU A 6 50.78 -3.06 27.15
C LEU A 6 50.86 -4.52 26.69
N CYS A 7 50.02 -4.99 25.82
CA CYS A 7 50.23 -6.25 25.08
C CYS A 7 50.19 -5.97 23.58
N LEU A 8 51.36 -6.02 23.00
CA LEU A 8 51.63 -6.13 21.57
C LEU A 8 51.41 -7.59 21.14
N LEU A 9 50.64 -7.81 20.07
CA LEU A 9 50.70 -9.08 19.34
C LEU A 9 50.76 -8.82 17.85
N SER A 10 51.76 -9.42 17.26
CA SER A 10 52.33 -9.34 15.93
C SER A 10 51.42 -9.88 14.82
N ALA A 11 51.45 -9.20 13.69
CA ALA A 11 50.91 -9.64 12.42
C ALA A 11 51.80 -10.69 11.76
N SER A 12 51.22 -11.79 11.30
CA SER A 12 51.85 -12.73 10.37
C SER A 12 51.12 -12.70 9.04
N LEU A 13 51.81 -12.15 8.02
CA LEU A 13 51.41 -12.20 6.61
C LEU A 13 51.68 -13.61 6.06
N LEU A 14 50.69 -14.29 5.53
CA LEU A 14 50.83 -15.45 4.68
C LEU A 14 50.45 -15.07 3.25
N MET A 15 51.48 -14.98 2.39
CA MET A 15 51.37 -14.85 0.94
C MET A 15 51.09 -16.22 0.35
N ALA A 16 49.93 -16.40 -0.32
CA ALA A 16 49.67 -17.55 -1.19
C ALA A 16 49.80 -17.12 -2.64
N SER A 17 50.78 -17.66 -3.33
CA SER A 17 51.01 -17.47 -4.76
C SER A 17 50.12 -18.41 -5.58
N CYS A 18 49.30 -17.85 -6.49
CA CYS A 18 48.56 -18.61 -7.52
C CYS A 18 49.42 -18.66 -8.80
N LEU A 19 49.71 -19.84 -9.26
CA LEU A 19 50.25 -20.14 -10.61
C LEU A 19 49.09 -20.24 -11.61
N PRO A 20 49.24 -19.74 -12.84
CA PRO A 20 48.19 -19.90 -13.88
C PRO A 20 48.32 -21.25 -14.59
N SER A 21 47.21 -21.99 -14.68
CA SER A 21 47.09 -23.18 -15.49
C SER A 21 46.90 -22.85 -16.96
N LEU A 22 47.78 -23.39 -17.81
CA LEU A 22 47.69 -23.35 -19.28
C LEU A 22 46.54 -24.25 -19.76
N VAL A 23 45.55 -23.64 -20.43
CA VAL A 23 44.52 -24.35 -21.16
C VAL A 23 44.95 -24.57 -22.61
N THR A 24 45.11 -25.82 -23.00
CA THR A 24 45.41 -26.22 -24.40
C THR A 24 44.14 -26.16 -25.24
N ALA A 25 44.24 -25.54 -26.42
CA ALA A 25 43.18 -25.45 -27.42
C ALA A 25 42.95 -26.79 -28.13
N PRO A 26 41.69 -27.17 -28.46
CA PRO A 26 41.40 -28.35 -29.25
C PRO A 26 41.67 -28.15 -30.73
N THR A 27 42.28 -29.18 -31.34
CA THR A 27 42.62 -29.29 -32.75
C THR A 27 41.36 -29.45 -33.62
N VAL A 28 41.22 -28.61 -34.64
CA VAL A 28 40.14 -28.69 -35.63
C VAL A 28 40.44 -29.73 -36.68
N VAL A 29 39.56 -30.73 -36.85
CA VAL A 29 39.59 -31.73 -37.94
C VAL A 29 38.70 -31.23 -39.07
N PRO A 30 39.14 -31.18 -40.33
CA PRO A 30 38.29 -30.74 -41.44
C PRO A 30 37.29 -31.84 -41.86
N LEU A 31 35.99 -31.50 -41.84
CA LEU A 31 34.93 -32.33 -42.39
C LEU A 31 34.75 -32.11 -43.89
N ASN A 32 34.82 -33.18 -44.65
CA ASN A 32 34.58 -33.23 -46.09
C ASN A 32 33.10 -32.99 -46.40
N VAL A 33 32.79 -31.93 -47.16
CA VAL A 33 31.42 -31.57 -47.53
C VAL A 33 31.07 -32.27 -48.84
N THR A 34 30.23 -33.27 -48.77
CA THR A 34 29.56 -33.85 -49.96
C THR A 34 28.30 -33.04 -50.25
N GLN A 35 28.25 -32.40 -51.42
CA GLN A 35 27.09 -31.65 -51.88
C GLN A 35 25.89 -32.57 -52.11
N VAL A 36 24.78 -32.31 -51.35
CA VAL A 36 23.48 -32.92 -51.62
C VAL A 36 22.58 -31.86 -52.25
N VAL A 37 22.03 -32.12 -53.41
CA VAL A 37 21.10 -31.31 -54.19
C VAL A 37 19.78 -31.14 -53.34
N PRO A 38 19.23 -29.95 -53.14
CA PRO A 38 18.02 -29.81 -52.37
C PRO A 38 16.76 -30.19 -53.17
N ALA A 39 15.97 -31.09 -52.61
CA ALA A 39 14.58 -31.31 -53.04
C ALA A 39 13.72 -30.11 -52.57
N THR A 40 12.96 -29.55 -53.50
CA THR A 40 12.01 -28.45 -53.24
C THR A 40 10.90 -28.96 -52.30
N GLN A 41 11.01 -28.62 -51.01
CA GLN A 41 9.91 -28.83 -50.06
C GLN A 41 9.03 -27.57 -50.05
N THR A 42 7.77 -27.74 -50.43
CA THR A 42 6.72 -26.74 -50.26
C THR A 42 6.47 -26.56 -48.75
N SER A 43 7.02 -25.50 -48.19
CA SER A 43 6.80 -25.13 -46.78
C SER A 43 5.37 -24.65 -46.60
N THR A 44 4.51 -25.47 -46.01
CA THR A 44 3.29 -25.01 -45.38
C THR A 44 3.68 -24.37 -44.05
N GLN A 45 3.78 -23.06 -44.04
CA GLN A 45 4.01 -22.27 -42.83
C GLN A 45 2.85 -22.51 -41.85
N PRO A 46 3.08 -22.98 -40.63
CA PRO A 46 2.01 -23.05 -39.62
C PRO A 46 1.50 -21.63 -39.35
N ASN A 47 0.18 -21.45 -39.38
CA ASN A 47 -0.46 -20.20 -39.01
C ASN A 47 0.08 -19.76 -37.63
N ALA A 48 0.62 -18.56 -37.58
CA ALA A 48 0.99 -17.94 -36.31
C ALA A 48 -0.22 -17.96 -35.35
N PRO A 49 -0.06 -18.30 -34.06
CA PRO A 49 -1.17 -18.30 -33.12
C PRO A 49 -1.80 -16.90 -33.10
N THR A 50 -3.10 -16.86 -33.28
CA THR A 50 -3.90 -15.64 -33.13
C THR A 50 -3.59 -15.09 -31.75
N PRO A 51 -3.22 -13.79 -31.58
CA PRO A 51 -2.93 -13.23 -30.29
C PRO A 51 -4.20 -13.38 -29.42
N THR A 52 -4.07 -14.07 -28.31
CA THR A 52 -5.12 -14.14 -27.29
C THR A 52 -5.43 -12.70 -26.87
N PRO A 53 -6.70 -12.26 -26.82
CA PRO A 53 -7.02 -10.93 -26.33
C PRO A 53 -6.42 -10.75 -24.95
N VAL A 54 -5.56 -9.75 -24.79
CA VAL A 54 -5.08 -9.34 -23.46
C VAL A 54 -6.32 -8.88 -22.70
N PRO A 55 -6.61 -9.42 -21.50
CA PRO A 55 -7.71 -8.94 -20.70
C PRO A 55 -7.59 -7.41 -20.57
N ASN A 56 -8.68 -6.70 -20.76
CA ASN A 56 -8.70 -5.25 -20.57
C ASN A 56 -8.55 -5.01 -19.06
N VAL A 57 -7.31 -4.87 -18.60
CA VAL A 57 -7.01 -4.65 -17.18
C VAL A 57 -7.42 -3.22 -16.85
N LEU A 58 -8.52 -3.07 -16.12
CA LEU A 58 -9.09 -1.76 -15.77
C LEU A 58 -8.25 -1.03 -14.71
N VAL A 59 -7.60 -1.77 -13.82
CA VAL A 59 -6.74 -1.25 -12.76
C VAL A 59 -5.37 -1.92 -12.88
N PRO A 60 -4.25 -1.16 -12.84
CA PRO A 60 -2.91 -1.75 -12.88
C PRO A 60 -2.68 -2.75 -11.73
N ASN A 61 -1.92 -3.80 -11.99
CA ASN A 61 -1.49 -4.71 -10.95
C ASN A 61 -0.26 -4.12 -10.23
N PHE A 62 -0.45 -3.74 -8.99
CA PHE A 62 0.60 -3.18 -8.11
C PHE A 62 1.24 -4.29 -7.27
N GLN A 63 2.55 -4.22 -7.08
CA GLN A 63 3.25 -5.08 -6.12
C GLN A 63 2.94 -4.63 -4.69
N HIS A 64 2.83 -3.31 -4.49
CA HIS A 64 2.51 -2.71 -3.20
C HIS A 64 1.37 -1.72 -3.32
N ILE A 65 0.40 -1.82 -2.43
CA ILE A 65 -0.64 -0.81 -2.24
C ILE A 65 -0.56 -0.31 -0.80
N VAL A 66 -0.42 0.99 -0.65
CA VAL A 66 -0.31 1.69 0.64
C VAL A 66 -1.52 2.59 0.83
N ILE A 67 -2.16 2.52 1.98
CA ILE A 67 -3.11 3.53 2.45
C ILE A 67 -2.43 4.31 3.59
N VAL A 68 -2.41 5.63 3.48
CA VAL A 68 -2.09 6.55 4.57
C VAL A 68 -3.34 7.36 4.86
N ILE A 69 -3.87 7.26 6.07
CA ILE A 69 -5.16 7.83 6.42
C ILE A 69 -5.01 8.88 7.53
N PHE A 70 -5.64 10.03 7.32
CA PHE A 70 -5.71 11.17 8.23
C PHE A 70 -7.12 11.35 8.79
N GLU A 71 -7.32 12.34 9.68
CA GLU A 71 -8.50 12.44 10.53
C GLU A 71 -9.28 13.73 10.36
N ASN A 72 -10.61 13.57 10.19
CA ASN A 72 -11.65 14.58 10.42
C ASN A 72 -11.45 15.92 9.68
N LYS A 73 -11.12 15.90 8.38
CA LYS A 73 -11.01 17.15 7.60
C LYS A 73 -11.76 17.09 6.29
N GLU A 74 -12.67 18.05 6.14
CA GLU A 74 -13.37 18.30 4.89
C GLU A 74 -12.39 18.68 3.77
N PHE A 75 -12.68 18.28 2.52
CA PHE A 75 -11.89 18.55 1.32
C PHE A 75 -11.40 19.99 1.24
N GLY A 76 -12.31 20.98 1.44
CA GLY A 76 -11.99 22.41 1.36
C GLY A 76 -11.09 22.92 2.49
N SER A 77 -10.92 22.16 3.58
CA SER A 77 -9.99 22.49 4.65
C SER A 77 -8.57 22.06 4.35
N VAL A 78 -8.39 21.11 3.41
CA VAL A 78 -7.12 20.50 3.04
C VAL A 78 -6.60 21.05 1.71
N ILE A 79 -7.42 21.00 0.68
CA ILE A 79 -7.04 21.46 -0.67
C ILE A 79 -7.02 22.99 -0.71
N GLY A 80 -5.86 23.53 -1.13
CA GLY A 80 -5.60 24.97 -1.14
C GLY A 80 -5.20 25.55 0.22
N SER A 81 -5.15 24.74 1.29
CA SER A 81 -4.77 25.19 2.62
C SER A 81 -3.27 25.57 2.67
N PRO A 82 -2.92 26.76 3.18
CA PRO A 82 -1.52 27.13 3.41
C PRO A 82 -0.85 26.32 4.52
N LYS A 83 -1.64 25.58 5.31
CA LYS A 83 -1.14 24.67 6.36
C LYS A 83 -0.86 23.25 5.85
N MET A 84 -1.22 22.95 4.59
CA MET A 84 -0.99 21.64 3.94
C MET A 84 -0.19 21.79 2.65
N PRO A 85 0.94 22.54 2.64
CA PRO A 85 1.65 22.82 1.40
C PRO A 85 2.17 21.56 0.71
N TYR A 86 2.68 20.58 1.46
CA TYR A 86 3.22 19.36 0.89
C TYR A 86 2.12 18.45 0.32
N PHE A 87 1.01 18.29 1.04
CA PHE A 87 -0.17 17.57 0.53
C PHE A 87 -0.66 18.18 -0.80
N ASN A 88 -0.74 19.52 -0.88
CA ASN A 88 -1.17 20.22 -2.08
C ASN A 88 -0.17 20.09 -3.25
N ILE A 89 1.14 19.98 -2.97
CA ILE A 89 2.14 19.63 -3.97
C ILE A 89 1.86 18.22 -4.52
N LEU A 90 1.59 17.24 -3.66
CA LEU A 90 1.25 15.88 -4.10
C LEU A 90 -0.06 15.87 -4.91
N ALA A 91 -1.09 16.56 -4.45
CA ALA A 91 -2.38 16.68 -5.15
C ALA A 91 -2.24 17.30 -6.55
N SER A 92 -1.33 18.27 -6.72
CA SER A 92 -1.05 18.90 -8.03
C SER A 92 -0.10 18.10 -8.91
N SER A 93 0.71 17.21 -8.34
CA SER A 93 1.73 16.43 -9.06
C SER A 93 1.22 15.08 -9.54
N TYR A 94 0.25 14.50 -8.83
CA TYR A 94 -0.32 13.18 -9.10
C TYR A 94 -1.82 13.29 -9.43
N THR A 95 -2.61 12.29 -9.13
CA THR A 95 -4.06 12.35 -9.36
C THR A 95 -4.79 12.70 -8.07
N LEU A 96 -5.60 13.75 -8.10
CA LEU A 96 -6.52 14.16 -7.05
C LEU A 96 -7.94 13.68 -7.40
N LEU A 97 -8.55 12.89 -6.50
CA LEU A 97 -9.97 12.59 -6.56
C LEU A 97 -10.73 13.76 -5.91
N THR A 98 -11.46 14.53 -6.72
CA THR A 98 -12.11 15.76 -6.24
C THR A 98 -13.48 15.51 -5.62
N GLU A 99 -14.08 14.36 -5.92
CA GLU A 99 -15.40 13.94 -5.44
C GLU A 99 -15.30 12.59 -4.72
N HIS A 100 -14.46 12.53 -3.67
CA HIS A 100 -14.35 11.36 -2.80
C HIS A 100 -15.06 11.62 -1.47
N TYR A 101 -15.86 10.65 -1.04
CA TYR A 101 -16.73 10.76 0.12
C TYR A 101 -16.48 9.64 1.12
N ALA A 102 -16.40 10.00 2.39
CA ALA A 102 -16.39 9.04 3.49
C ALA A 102 -17.76 8.38 3.66
N THR A 103 -17.80 7.23 4.31
CA THR A 103 -19.01 6.39 4.39
C THR A 103 -20.02 6.91 5.41
N THR A 104 -19.56 7.44 6.54
CA THR A 104 -20.41 7.82 7.67
C THR A 104 -19.64 8.69 8.68
N HIS A 105 -20.28 8.95 9.85
CA HIS A 105 -19.70 9.44 11.09
C HIS A 105 -20.02 8.47 12.23
N PRO A 106 -19.18 8.36 13.29
CA PRO A 106 -17.84 8.92 13.47
C PRO A 106 -16.72 8.11 12.78
N SER A 107 -15.46 8.28 13.19
CA SER A 107 -14.26 7.72 12.54
C SER A 107 -14.27 6.20 12.39
N LEU A 108 -14.47 5.42 13.47
CA LEU A 108 -14.29 3.97 13.47
C LEU A 108 -15.02 3.24 12.32
N PRO A 109 -16.32 3.45 12.06
CA PRO A 109 -17.00 2.76 10.97
C PRO A 109 -16.45 3.08 9.58
N ASN A 110 -15.79 4.25 9.37
CA ASN A 110 -15.06 4.54 8.13
C ASN A 110 -13.82 3.67 7.97
N TYR A 111 -13.03 3.52 9.03
CA TYR A 111 -11.89 2.61 9.04
C TYR A 111 -12.30 1.15 8.78
N ILE A 112 -13.36 0.71 9.44
CA ILE A 112 -13.93 -0.64 9.27
C ILE A 112 -14.39 -0.84 7.83
N SER A 113 -15.09 0.14 7.23
CA SER A 113 -15.60 0.06 5.87
C SER A 113 -14.50 -0.04 4.81
N LEU A 114 -13.35 0.61 5.03
CA LEU A 114 -12.19 0.58 4.12
C LEU A 114 -11.60 -0.82 3.94
N ILE A 115 -11.73 -1.71 4.95
CA ILE A 115 -11.14 -3.04 4.89
C ILE A 115 -12.16 -4.18 4.98
N GLY A 116 -13.39 -3.88 5.42
CA GLY A 116 -14.46 -4.87 5.57
C GLY A 116 -15.55 -4.77 4.51
N GLY A 117 -15.66 -3.62 3.84
CA GLY A 117 -16.71 -3.37 2.84
C GLY A 117 -18.09 -3.08 3.45
N ASP A 118 -18.20 -2.98 4.76
CA ASP A 118 -19.40 -2.66 5.52
C ASP A 118 -18.99 -1.96 6.82
N THR A 119 -19.89 -1.23 7.44
CA THR A 119 -19.73 -0.70 8.80
C THR A 119 -20.09 -1.73 9.87
N PHE A 120 -20.73 -2.83 9.51
CA PHE A 120 -21.24 -3.90 10.40
C PHE A 120 -22.10 -3.33 11.54
N ASP A 121 -22.97 -2.36 11.25
CA ASP A 121 -23.82 -1.64 12.21
C ASP A 121 -23.05 -0.90 13.33
N ILE A 122 -21.74 -0.74 13.22
CA ILE A 122 -20.93 0.09 14.12
C ILE A 122 -21.27 1.56 13.84
N LYS A 123 -21.71 2.29 14.90
CA LYS A 123 -22.20 3.68 14.82
C LYS A 123 -21.53 4.59 15.85
N SER A 124 -20.45 4.14 16.45
CA SER A 124 -19.71 4.89 17.48
C SER A 124 -18.24 4.48 17.46
N ASP A 125 -17.41 5.26 18.15
CA ASP A 125 -15.98 4.98 18.33
C ASP A 125 -15.74 4.02 19.52
N CYS A 126 -16.48 2.90 19.55
CA CYS A 126 -16.37 1.88 20.58
C CYS A 126 -15.04 1.13 20.50
N GLU A 127 -14.49 0.71 21.64
CA GLU A 127 -13.25 -0.10 21.67
C GLU A 127 -13.52 -1.61 21.72
N ASP A 128 -14.76 -2.03 21.95
CA ASP A 128 -15.18 -3.43 22.16
C ASP A 128 -16.21 -3.95 21.13
N CYS A 129 -16.49 -3.20 20.08
CA CYS A 129 -17.41 -3.58 19.01
C CYS A 129 -16.70 -4.42 17.93
N TYR A 130 -16.37 -5.64 18.29
CA TYR A 130 -15.64 -6.56 17.42
C TYR A 130 -16.54 -7.19 16.34
N VAL A 131 -15.92 -7.54 15.20
CA VAL A 131 -16.58 -8.04 13.99
C VAL A 131 -16.08 -9.45 13.68
N ASN A 132 -16.98 -10.41 13.59
CA ASN A 132 -16.66 -11.75 13.10
C ASN A 132 -17.05 -11.88 11.62
N ALA A 133 -16.24 -11.31 10.75
CA ALA A 133 -16.44 -11.32 9.30
C ALA A 133 -15.11 -11.40 8.55
N THR A 134 -15.19 -11.77 7.27
CA THR A 134 -14.06 -11.71 6.34
C THR A 134 -13.69 -10.25 6.05
N SER A 135 -12.42 -9.96 6.04
CA SER A 135 -11.84 -8.64 5.76
C SER A 135 -10.86 -8.69 4.58
N LEU A 136 -10.44 -7.54 4.09
CA LEU A 136 -9.43 -7.45 3.02
C LEU A 136 -8.14 -8.23 3.35
N PRO A 137 -7.58 -8.19 4.57
CA PRO A 137 -6.48 -9.06 4.99
C PRO A 137 -6.66 -10.54 4.69
N ASP A 138 -7.86 -11.08 4.93
CA ASP A 138 -8.14 -12.50 4.70
C ASP A 138 -8.04 -12.84 3.20
N LEU A 139 -8.57 -11.97 2.34
CA LEU A 139 -8.51 -12.15 0.89
C LEU A 139 -7.08 -11.98 0.35
N ILE A 140 -6.31 -11.04 0.92
CA ILE A 140 -4.90 -10.82 0.59
C ILE A 140 -4.10 -12.09 0.88
N GLU A 141 -4.23 -12.67 2.07
CA GLU A 141 -3.54 -13.91 2.46
C GLU A 141 -3.97 -15.10 1.58
N GLN A 142 -5.27 -15.25 1.30
CA GLN A 142 -5.78 -16.28 0.40
C GLN A 142 -5.21 -16.19 -1.02
N SER A 143 -4.86 -14.99 -1.47
CA SER A 143 -4.19 -14.75 -2.76
C SER A 143 -2.69 -15.03 -2.75
N GLY A 144 -2.11 -15.40 -1.61
CA GLY A 144 -0.68 -15.61 -1.43
C GLY A 144 0.11 -14.31 -1.22
N ARG A 145 -0.56 -13.16 -1.02
CA ARG A 145 0.05 -11.88 -0.71
C ARG A 145 0.15 -11.66 0.80
N THR A 146 0.92 -10.66 1.18
CA THR A 146 1.17 -10.28 2.57
C THR A 146 0.61 -8.90 2.89
N TRP A 147 0.32 -8.65 4.16
CA TRP A 147 -0.16 -7.36 4.64
C TRP A 147 0.41 -7.01 6.01
N LYS A 148 0.52 -5.72 6.29
CA LYS A 148 0.76 -5.16 7.62
C LYS A 148 0.09 -3.81 7.78
N THR A 149 -0.32 -3.52 9.00
CA THR A 149 -0.63 -2.16 9.43
C THR A 149 0.46 -1.64 10.36
N TYR A 150 0.90 -0.41 10.11
CA TYR A 150 1.91 0.30 10.88
C TYR A 150 1.25 1.45 11.62
N GLN A 151 1.18 1.32 12.93
CA GLN A 151 0.45 2.24 13.81
C GLN A 151 1.43 3.12 14.58
N GLU A 152 1.36 4.43 14.39
CA GLU A 152 2.26 5.35 15.09
C GLU A 152 1.94 5.39 16.59
N ASN A 153 2.99 5.38 17.41
CA ASN A 153 2.92 5.37 18.88
C ASN A 153 2.09 4.21 19.50
N MET A 154 1.81 3.16 18.73
CA MET A 154 1.32 1.91 19.29
C MET A 154 2.42 1.30 20.18
N PRO A 155 2.12 0.92 21.45
CA PRO A 155 3.15 0.50 22.41
C PRO A 155 3.87 -0.79 22.04
N GLU A 156 3.12 -1.76 21.53
CA GLU A 156 3.58 -3.09 21.16
C GLU A 156 2.72 -3.68 20.04
N ALA A 157 3.18 -4.74 19.41
CA ALA A 157 2.40 -5.41 18.38
C ALA A 157 1.07 -5.97 18.92
N CYS A 158 0.00 -5.86 18.13
CA CYS A 158 -1.34 -6.32 18.50
C CYS A 158 -1.90 -5.69 19.80
N HIS A 159 -1.52 -4.45 20.10
CA HIS A 159 -1.97 -3.75 21.31
C HIS A 159 -3.48 -3.45 21.28
N LEU A 160 -4.18 -3.81 22.36
CA LEU A 160 -5.59 -3.50 22.60
C LEU A 160 -5.72 -2.30 23.52
N GLY A 161 -6.68 -1.44 23.23
CA GLY A 161 -6.95 -0.20 23.99
C GLY A 161 -6.16 0.99 23.47
N SER A 162 -6.60 2.17 23.86
CA SER A 162 -5.98 3.45 23.47
C SER A 162 -4.93 3.89 24.48
N THR A 163 -3.98 4.70 24.01
CA THR A 163 -2.99 5.41 24.83
C THR A 163 -3.16 6.92 24.68
N LEU A 164 -2.21 7.71 25.19
CA LEU A 164 -2.24 9.17 24.99
C LEU A 164 -2.14 9.58 23.51
N ARG A 165 -1.45 8.78 22.69
CA ARG A 165 -1.14 9.11 21.28
C ARG A 165 -1.69 8.11 20.28
N TYR A 166 -1.62 6.82 20.56
CA TYR A 166 -2.25 5.77 19.78
C TYR A 166 -3.71 5.61 20.19
N VAL A 167 -4.62 5.59 19.24
CA VAL A 167 -6.05 5.38 19.47
C VAL A 167 -6.52 4.14 18.73
N GLN A 168 -7.10 3.19 19.46
CA GLN A 168 -7.51 1.90 18.90
C GLN A 168 -8.49 2.05 17.74
N LYS A 169 -9.43 3.01 17.81
CA LYS A 169 -10.44 3.25 16.76
C LYS A 169 -9.86 3.58 15.38
N HIS A 170 -8.60 4.01 15.31
CA HIS A 170 -7.88 4.26 14.06
C HIS A 170 -7.11 3.03 13.53
N ASN A 171 -7.28 1.88 14.18
CA ASN A 171 -6.69 0.61 13.79
C ASN A 171 -7.79 -0.42 13.50
N PRO A 172 -8.37 -0.45 12.29
CA PRO A 172 -9.52 -1.31 12.01
C PRO A 172 -9.22 -2.79 12.14
N PHE A 173 -7.98 -3.20 11.94
CA PHE A 173 -7.59 -4.61 11.91
C PHE A 173 -7.81 -5.32 13.24
N ILE A 174 -7.66 -4.58 14.36
CA ILE A 174 -7.83 -5.13 15.70
C ILE A 174 -9.30 -5.41 16.05
N TYR A 175 -10.24 -4.91 15.25
CA TYR A 175 -11.68 -5.14 15.44
C TYR A 175 -12.18 -6.44 14.80
N PHE A 176 -11.43 -7.02 13.87
CA PHE A 176 -11.83 -8.28 13.22
C PHE A 176 -11.37 -9.48 14.03
N ASP A 177 -12.34 -10.29 14.50
CA ASP A 177 -12.10 -11.49 15.29
C ASP A 177 -11.16 -12.51 14.63
N PRO A 178 -11.21 -12.76 13.30
CA PRO A 178 -10.27 -13.67 12.64
C PRO A 178 -8.81 -13.22 12.76
N ILE A 179 -8.55 -11.91 12.93
CA ILE A 179 -7.22 -11.35 13.13
C ILE A 179 -6.90 -11.28 14.63
N ARG A 180 -7.76 -10.61 15.41
CA ARG A 180 -7.55 -10.31 16.82
C ARG A 180 -7.39 -11.56 17.68
N LEU A 181 -8.19 -12.61 17.42
CA LEU A 181 -8.16 -13.86 18.20
C LEU A 181 -7.05 -14.82 17.78
N ASN A 182 -6.35 -14.55 16.68
CA ASN A 182 -5.14 -15.27 16.29
C ASN A 182 -3.91 -14.47 16.73
N ALA A 183 -3.38 -14.78 17.90
CA ALA A 183 -2.30 -14.01 18.52
C ALA A 183 -1.03 -13.90 17.65
N GLU A 184 -0.67 -14.96 16.93
CA GLU A 184 0.49 -14.96 16.05
C GLU A 184 0.27 -14.03 14.84
N ARG A 185 -0.85 -14.21 14.12
CA ARG A 185 -1.24 -13.38 12.98
C ARG A 185 -1.33 -11.90 13.38
N CYS A 186 -1.98 -11.61 14.50
CA CYS A 186 -2.12 -10.26 15.02
C CYS A 186 -0.76 -9.61 15.29
N ALA A 187 0.11 -10.29 16.03
CA ALA A 187 1.42 -9.76 16.38
C ALA A 187 2.38 -9.59 15.18
N GLN A 188 2.24 -10.42 14.15
CA GLN A 188 3.05 -10.31 12.92
C GLN A 188 2.59 -9.18 12.00
N SER A 189 1.30 -8.83 12.02
CA SER A 189 0.69 -7.95 11.02
C SER A 189 0.24 -6.60 11.55
N ILE A 190 -0.07 -6.47 12.84
CA ILE A 190 -0.45 -5.21 13.49
C ILE A 190 0.73 -4.74 14.34
N VAL A 191 1.53 -3.81 13.81
CA VAL A 191 2.84 -3.47 14.39
C VAL A 191 3.01 -1.96 14.62
N PRO A 192 3.86 -1.55 15.59
CA PRO A 192 4.25 -0.15 15.71
C PRO A 192 4.90 0.38 14.43
N LEU A 193 4.71 1.67 14.13
CA LEU A 193 5.25 2.31 12.93
C LEU A 193 6.78 2.19 12.81
N THR A 194 7.49 2.03 13.91
CA THR A 194 8.95 1.81 13.93
C THR A 194 9.37 0.56 13.17
N GLN A 195 8.49 -0.45 13.06
CA GLN A 195 8.73 -1.67 12.29
C GLN A 195 8.85 -1.40 10.78
N LEU A 196 8.24 -0.33 10.26
CA LEU A 196 8.33 0.03 8.84
C LEU A 196 9.79 0.19 8.38
N ASN A 197 10.62 0.86 9.18
CA ASN A 197 12.04 1.05 8.85
C ASN A 197 12.82 -0.28 8.85
N VAL A 198 12.45 -1.21 9.72
CA VAL A 198 13.06 -2.56 9.76
C VAL A 198 12.67 -3.34 8.51
N ASP A 199 11.40 -3.31 8.11
CA ASP A 199 10.91 -4.01 6.93
C ASP A 199 11.47 -3.41 5.63
N ILE A 200 11.67 -2.09 5.55
CA ILE A 200 12.37 -1.44 4.45
C ILE A 200 13.83 -1.90 4.37
N ALA A 201 14.54 -1.86 5.49
CA ALA A 201 15.97 -2.23 5.53
C ALA A 201 16.21 -3.71 5.17
N SER A 202 15.28 -4.59 5.56
CA SER A 202 15.31 -6.02 5.24
C SER A 202 14.71 -6.37 3.88
N LYS A 203 14.19 -5.39 3.13
CA LYS A 203 13.48 -5.58 1.84
C LYS A 203 12.30 -6.56 1.95
N SER A 204 11.56 -6.47 3.04
CA SER A 204 10.42 -7.32 3.35
C SER A 204 9.10 -6.54 3.50
N LEU A 205 8.96 -5.43 2.76
CA LEU A 205 7.71 -4.69 2.73
C LEU A 205 6.57 -5.60 2.25
N PRO A 206 5.42 -5.62 2.95
CA PRO A 206 4.27 -6.40 2.51
C PRO A 206 3.59 -5.81 1.27
N ASN A 207 2.76 -6.60 0.60
CA ASN A 207 2.01 -6.15 -0.57
C ASN A 207 0.97 -5.09 -0.19
N PHE A 208 0.22 -5.29 0.90
CA PHE A 208 -0.70 -4.29 1.43
C PHE A 208 -0.15 -3.65 2.69
N ILE A 209 -0.13 -2.34 2.70
CA ILE A 209 0.42 -1.50 3.76
C ILE A 209 -0.66 -0.51 4.18
N PHE A 210 -0.98 -0.47 5.47
CA PHE A 210 -1.89 0.51 6.03
C PHE A 210 -1.16 1.31 7.12
N ILE A 211 -1.08 2.61 6.96
CA ILE A 211 -0.32 3.48 7.88
C ILE A 211 -1.27 4.47 8.53
N THR A 212 -1.30 4.45 9.85
CA THR A 212 -2.07 5.38 10.66
C THR A 212 -1.14 6.25 11.49
N PRO A 213 -1.11 7.57 11.27
CA PRO A 213 -0.45 8.51 12.17
C PRO A 213 -1.07 8.47 13.56
N ASP A 214 -0.35 8.95 14.56
CA ASP A 214 -0.94 9.14 15.88
C ASP A 214 -1.99 10.28 15.87
N ILE A 215 -2.72 10.44 16.98
CA ILE A 215 -3.85 11.38 17.07
C ILE A 215 -3.45 12.85 16.81
N CYS A 216 -2.18 13.21 16.98
CA CYS A 216 -1.68 14.54 16.64
C CYS A 216 -1.29 14.65 15.17
N HIS A 217 -0.50 13.69 14.67
CA HIS A 217 -0.02 13.69 13.29
C HIS A 217 -1.10 13.35 12.26
N SER A 218 -2.21 12.74 12.69
CA SER A 218 -3.39 12.55 11.85
C SER A 218 -4.20 13.83 11.62
N ALA A 219 -3.87 14.95 12.29
CA ALA A 219 -4.63 16.19 12.36
C ALA A 219 -5.91 16.14 13.21
N HIS A 220 -6.15 15.07 13.98
CA HIS A 220 -7.30 14.99 14.88
C HIS A 220 -7.18 16.04 16.00
N ASP A 221 -6.18 15.90 16.87
CA ASP A 221 -5.98 16.77 18.05
C ASP A 221 -5.02 17.94 17.78
N CYS A 222 -4.23 17.90 16.70
CA CYS A 222 -3.24 18.92 16.35
C CYS A 222 -3.56 19.62 15.02
N GLY A 223 -2.74 20.62 14.67
CA GLY A 223 -2.94 21.40 13.46
C GLY A 223 -2.56 20.63 12.18
N LEU A 224 -3.15 21.05 11.06
CA LEU A 224 -2.82 20.53 9.72
C LEU A 224 -1.34 20.67 9.37
N ASP A 225 -0.65 21.69 9.88
CA ASP A 225 0.78 21.93 9.68
C ASP A 225 1.66 20.81 10.27
N GLN A 226 1.24 20.22 11.39
CA GLN A 226 1.92 19.06 11.99
C GLN A 226 1.68 17.80 11.16
N ALA A 227 0.46 17.60 10.68
CA ALA A 227 0.12 16.51 9.78
C ALA A 227 0.90 16.58 8.45
N ASP A 228 1.01 17.78 7.87
CA ASP A 228 1.75 18.00 6.61
C ASP A 228 3.26 17.76 6.77
N ALA A 229 3.84 18.18 7.90
CA ALA A 229 5.25 17.94 8.21
C ALA A 229 5.54 16.43 8.38
N TRP A 230 4.66 15.73 9.10
CA TRP A 230 4.73 14.28 9.26
C TRP A 230 4.58 13.56 7.90
N LEU A 231 3.57 13.97 7.10
CA LEU A 231 3.35 13.42 5.76
C LEU A 231 4.59 13.51 4.89
N LYS A 232 5.26 14.68 4.89
CA LYS A 232 6.48 14.88 4.12
C LYS A 232 7.58 13.88 4.47
N ILE A 233 7.77 13.59 5.76
CA ILE A 233 8.76 12.60 6.22
C ILE A 233 8.34 11.20 5.75
N MET A 234 7.07 10.83 5.95
CA MET A 234 6.53 9.52 5.58
C MET A 234 6.63 9.28 4.07
N MET A 235 6.23 10.24 3.26
CA MET A 235 6.31 10.13 1.80
C MET A 235 7.73 9.98 1.30
N ASN A 236 8.69 10.73 1.87
CA ASN A 236 10.09 10.56 1.53
C ASN A 236 10.59 9.15 1.85
N THR A 237 10.17 8.59 2.99
CA THR A 237 10.51 7.21 3.38
C THR A 237 9.97 6.19 2.39
N LEU A 238 8.69 6.29 2.03
CA LEU A 238 8.03 5.35 1.12
C LEU A 238 8.55 5.46 -0.33
N VAL A 239 8.69 6.69 -0.86
CA VAL A 239 9.15 6.90 -2.24
C VAL A 239 10.59 6.43 -2.42
N VAL A 240 11.46 6.65 -1.43
CA VAL A 240 12.84 6.11 -1.46
C VAL A 240 12.84 4.58 -1.42
N ALA A 241 12.00 3.97 -0.57
CA ALA A 241 11.92 2.53 -0.46
C ALA A 241 11.45 1.88 -1.78
N PHE A 242 10.37 2.37 -2.38
CA PHE A 242 9.85 1.85 -3.64
C PHE A 242 10.75 2.19 -4.84
N GLY A 243 11.39 3.36 -4.85
CA GLY A 243 12.37 3.73 -5.87
C GLY A 243 13.59 2.81 -5.89
N ALA A 244 13.97 2.25 -4.75
CA ALA A 244 15.10 1.33 -4.64
C ALA A 244 14.81 -0.08 -5.19
N THR A 245 13.53 -0.52 -5.20
CA THR A 245 13.12 -1.84 -5.70
C THR A 245 12.64 -1.80 -7.14
N ASN A 246 12.22 -0.64 -7.62
CA ASN A 246 11.57 -0.45 -8.93
C ASN A 246 10.29 -1.32 -9.10
N GLU A 247 9.66 -1.70 -8.00
CA GLU A 247 8.42 -2.46 -8.00
C GLU A 247 7.20 -1.53 -8.21
N PRO A 248 6.18 -1.97 -8.95
CA PRO A 248 4.96 -1.16 -9.13
C PRO A 248 4.27 -0.91 -7.79
N TYR A 249 3.98 0.34 -7.48
CA TYR A 249 3.30 0.71 -6.24
C TYR A 249 2.18 1.72 -6.47
N LEU A 250 1.23 1.72 -5.54
CA LEU A 250 0.19 2.75 -5.40
C LEU A 250 0.17 3.21 -3.95
N ILE A 251 0.28 4.52 -3.72
CA ILE A 251 0.03 5.12 -2.41
C ILE A 251 -1.27 5.92 -2.52
N ILE A 252 -2.20 5.64 -1.61
CA ILE A 252 -3.48 6.31 -1.46
C ILE A 252 -3.39 7.15 -0.19
N LEU A 253 -3.36 8.48 -0.36
CA LEU A 253 -3.49 9.40 0.76
C LEU A 253 -4.96 9.79 0.89
N THR A 254 -5.58 9.57 2.04
CA THR A 254 -6.98 9.88 2.25
C THR A 254 -7.25 10.34 3.68
N TRP A 255 -8.48 10.71 3.95
CA TRP A 255 -9.02 11.08 5.27
C TRP A 255 -10.15 10.12 5.60
N ASP A 256 -10.32 9.79 6.85
CA ASP A 256 -11.36 8.87 7.32
C ASP A 256 -12.76 9.43 7.12
N GLU A 257 -12.95 10.69 7.53
CA GLU A 257 -14.19 11.44 7.37
C GLU A 257 -13.93 12.94 7.20
N GLY A 258 -14.92 13.64 6.63
CA GLY A 258 -14.99 15.09 6.59
C GLY A 258 -15.68 15.68 7.83
N GLN A 259 -16.22 16.88 7.68
CA GLN A 259 -16.99 17.58 8.71
C GLN A 259 -18.43 17.89 8.24
N GLY A 260 -18.73 17.57 7.00
CA GLY A 260 -20.03 17.78 6.36
C GLY A 260 -20.80 16.49 6.15
N ASP A 261 -22.02 16.60 5.66
CA ASP A 261 -22.95 15.50 5.44
C ASP A 261 -23.02 15.06 3.96
N HIS A 262 -22.05 15.49 3.13
CA HIS A 262 -22.03 15.17 1.72
C HIS A 262 -21.85 13.68 1.50
N SER A 263 -22.51 13.14 0.49
CA SER A 263 -22.50 11.72 0.14
C SER A 263 -22.59 11.46 -1.35
N CYS A 264 -22.22 10.27 -1.78
CA CYS A 264 -22.43 9.76 -3.14
C CYS A 264 -22.73 8.26 -3.14
N CYS A 265 -22.84 7.71 -4.31
CA CYS A 265 -22.57 6.31 -4.59
C CYS A 265 -23.43 5.33 -3.76
N GLY A 266 -24.72 5.64 -3.58
CA GLY A 266 -25.63 4.83 -2.76
C GLY A 266 -25.50 5.02 -1.25
N LEU A 267 -24.54 5.84 -0.77
CA LEU A 267 -24.40 6.15 0.64
C LEU A 267 -25.62 6.93 1.19
N PRO A 268 -25.90 6.83 2.50
CA PRO A 268 -26.92 7.64 3.15
C PRO A 268 -26.69 9.14 2.94
N LYS A 269 -27.76 9.96 2.99
CA LYS A 269 -27.66 11.42 2.82
C LYS A 269 -26.82 12.12 3.87
N SER A 270 -26.65 11.50 5.04
CA SER A 270 -25.80 11.96 6.15
C SER A 270 -24.53 11.10 6.21
N ALA A 271 -23.84 10.92 5.08
CA ALA A 271 -22.56 10.23 5.06
C ALA A 271 -21.43 11.09 5.62
N GLY A 272 -20.21 10.57 5.61
CA GLY A 272 -19.07 11.13 6.33
C GLY A 272 -18.40 12.36 5.69
N GLY A 273 -19.05 13.08 4.76
CA GLY A 273 -18.49 14.29 4.14
C GLY A 273 -17.55 14.03 2.97
N ARG A 274 -17.09 15.11 2.33
CA ARG A 274 -16.16 15.06 1.20
C ARG A 274 -14.72 15.19 1.69
N VAL A 275 -13.88 14.23 1.31
CA VAL A 275 -12.50 14.13 1.77
C VAL A 275 -11.49 14.24 0.62
N ALA A 276 -10.31 14.78 0.91
CA ALA A 276 -9.25 14.90 -0.07
C ALA A 276 -8.52 13.55 -0.23
N THR A 277 -8.53 12.99 -1.44
CA THR A 277 -7.84 11.73 -1.73
C THR A 277 -6.90 11.89 -2.91
N VAL A 278 -5.62 11.53 -2.71
CA VAL A 278 -4.57 11.59 -3.73
C VAL A 278 -4.04 10.20 -4.01
N LEU A 279 -4.01 9.83 -5.29
CA LEU A 279 -3.41 8.59 -5.78
C LEU A 279 -2.00 8.89 -6.30
N ILE A 280 -0.99 8.26 -5.71
CA ILE A 280 0.43 8.50 -5.99
C ILE A 280 1.06 7.22 -6.53
N SER A 281 1.46 7.25 -7.79
CA SER A 281 2.11 6.13 -8.50
C SER A 281 2.76 6.65 -9.77
N PRO A 282 3.82 6.02 -10.29
CA PRO A 282 4.26 6.23 -11.66
C PRO A 282 3.18 5.91 -12.72
N GLN A 283 2.18 5.10 -12.37
CA GLN A 283 1.11 4.63 -13.26
C GLN A 283 -0.13 5.52 -13.27
N VAL A 284 -0.21 6.56 -12.41
CA VAL A 284 -1.30 7.53 -12.46
C VAL A 284 -0.98 8.69 -13.41
N LYS A 285 -2.00 9.32 -13.94
CA LYS A 285 -1.90 10.57 -14.70
C LYS A 285 -1.41 11.70 -13.78
N THR A 286 -0.40 12.44 -14.21
CA THR A 286 0.17 13.56 -13.45
C THR A 286 -0.68 14.82 -13.59
N GLY A 287 -0.93 15.51 -12.47
CA GLY A 287 -1.75 16.73 -12.43
C GLY A 287 -3.20 16.52 -12.85
N PHE A 288 -3.68 15.28 -12.78
CA PHE A 288 -5.04 14.93 -13.15
C PHE A 288 -5.99 15.14 -11.97
N GLN A 289 -7.13 15.75 -12.24
CA GLN A 289 -8.23 15.87 -11.30
C GLN A 289 -9.38 15.01 -11.81
N ASP A 290 -9.79 14.04 -11.00
CA ASP A 290 -10.89 13.14 -11.30
C ASP A 290 -12.11 13.58 -10.49
N ASP A 291 -13.15 14.02 -11.20
CA ASP A 291 -14.41 14.48 -10.64
C ASP A 291 -15.51 13.40 -10.61
N THR A 292 -15.12 12.16 -10.86
CA THR A 292 -16.03 11.01 -10.69
C THR A 292 -16.32 10.82 -9.20
N PRO A 293 -17.60 10.66 -8.81
CA PRO A 293 -17.94 10.38 -7.42
C PRO A 293 -17.46 9.01 -6.96
N TYR A 294 -16.71 8.98 -5.87
CA TYR A 294 -16.16 7.79 -5.22
C TYR A 294 -16.46 7.78 -3.73
N SER A 295 -16.40 6.60 -3.11
CA SER A 295 -16.47 6.43 -1.66
C SER A 295 -15.30 5.56 -1.16
N HIS A 296 -15.21 5.37 0.16
CA HIS A 296 -14.25 4.42 0.74
C HIS A 296 -14.42 3.00 0.18
N TYR A 297 -15.66 2.60 -0.14
CA TYR A 297 -15.91 1.33 -0.83
C TYR A 297 -15.31 1.28 -2.23
N SER A 298 -15.17 2.43 -2.92
CA SER A 298 -14.49 2.52 -4.22
C SER A 298 -12.99 2.24 -4.10
N ILE A 299 -12.34 2.68 -3.00
CA ILE A 299 -10.94 2.32 -2.70
C ILE A 299 -10.82 0.80 -2.53
N LEU A 300 -11.66 0.21 -1.66
CA LEU A 300 -11.66 -1.24 -1.42
C LEU A 300 -11.91 -2.03 -2.72
N LYS A 301 -12.89 -1.61 -3.53
CA LYS A 301 -13.19 -2.20 -4.85
C LYS A 301 -11.97 -2.14 -5.77
N THR A 302 -11.27 -1.01 -5.80
CA THR A 302 -10.10 -0.80 -6.65
C THR A 302 -8.91 -1.67 -6.22
N ILE A 303 -8.69 -1.85 -4.92
CA ILE A 303 -7.66 -2.78 -4.40
C ILE A 303 -7.99 -4.22 -4.79
N ALA A 304 -9.25 -4.62 -4.62
CA ALA A 304 -9.71 -5.95 -4.98
C ALA A 304 -9.54 -6.21 -6.49
N GLU A 305 -9.93 -5.26 -7.34
CA GLU A 305 -9.75 -5.34 -8.80
C GLU A 305 -8.27 -5.45 -9.21
N ALA A 306 -7.39 -4.62 -8.61
CA ALA A 306 -5.95 -4.65 -8.89
C ALA A 306 -5.33 -6.02 -8.65
N TRP A 307 -5.86 -6.80 -7.73
CA TRP A 307 -5.31 -8.10 -7.32
C TRP A 307 -6.20 -9.30 -7.67
N GLY A 308 -7.32 -9.08 -8.36
CA GLY A 308 -8.26 -10.14 -8.73
C GLY A 308 -8.92 -10.81 -7.52
N LEU A 309 -9.17 -10.03 -6.45
CA LEU A 309 -9.84 -10.49 -5.24
C LEU A 309 -11.36 -10.38 -5.36
N PRO A 310 -12.12 -11.18 -4.64
CA PRO A 310 -13.56 -10.97 -4.50
C PRO A 310 -13.87 -9.60 -3.88
N TYR A 311 -14.98 -8.99 -4.28
CA TYR A 311 -15.47 -7.76 -3.64
C TYR A 311 -16.14 -8.08 -2.30
N LEU A 312 -15.84 -7.28 -1.27
CA LEU A 312 -16.44 -7.37 0.06
C LEU A 312 -17.59 -6.35 0.22
N GLY A 313 -18.69 -6.81 0.79
CA GLY A 313 -19.81 -5.96 1.18
C GLY A 313 -20.22 -4.97 0.09
N HIS A 314 -20.34 -3.70 0.44
CA HIS A 314 -20.73 -2.60 -0.47
C HIS A 314 -19.73 -2.31 -1.59
N ALA A 315 -18.52 -2.85 -1.55
CA ALA A 315 -17.63 -2.81 -2.71
C ALA A 315 -18.18 -3.59 -3.92
N ALA A 316 -19.10 -4.54 -3.69
CA ALA A 316 -19.77 -5.29 -4.73
C ALA A 316 -20.99 -4.57 -5.33
N ASP A 317 -21.50 -3.53 -4.68
CA ASP A 317 -22.69 -2.82 -5.12
C ASP A 317 -22.48 -2.14 -6.48
N ALA A 318 -23.55 -2.06 -7.26
CA ALA A 318 -23.52 -1.45 -8.59
C ALA A 318 -23.24 0.06 -8.54
N GLU A 319 -23.66 0.71 -7.47
CA GLU A 319 -23.46 2.13 -7.21
C GLU A 319 -22.03 2.46 -6.76
N THR A 320 -21.26 1.48 -6.29
CA THR A 320 -19.86 1.66 -5.93
C THR A 320 -19.00 1.72 -7.18
N THR A 321 -18.54 2.91 -7.51
CA THR A 321 -17.76 3.18 -8.71
C THR A 321 -16.32 2.66 -8.56
N LEU A 322 -15.83 1.89 -9.55
CA LEU A 322 -14.42 1.50 -9.64
C LEU A 322 -13.59 2.70 -10.11
N ILE A 323 -12.44 2.93 -9.48
CA ILE A 323 -11.50 3.99 -9.88
C ILE A 323 -10.76 3.53 -11.14
N ILE A 324 -11.05 4.14 -12.29
CA ILE A 324 -10.48 3.76 -13.59
C ILE A 324 -9.77 4.95 -14.26
N ALA A 325 -10.39 6.14 -14.21
CA ALA A 325 -9.92 7.32 -14.95
C ALA A 325 -8.48 7.76 -14.64
N PRO A 326 -7.93 7.59 -13.43
CA PRO A 326 -6.56 7.98 -13.09
C PRO A 326 -5.45 7.24 -13.82
N TRP A 327 -5.67 6.03 -14.30
CA TRP A 327 -4.58 5.19 -14.81
C TRP A 327 -4.09 5.64 -16.20
N LYS A 328 -2.77 5.45 -16.45
CA LYS A 328 -2.11 5.71 -17.75
C LYS A 328 -2.38 4.62 -18.75
#